data_583640654e01b1d1173c04b37110d3fb
#
_entry.id   583640654e01b1d1173c04b37110d3fb
#
_cell.length_a   1.000
_cell.length_b   1.000
_cell.length_c   1.000
_cell.angle_alpha   90.00
_cell.angle_beta   90.00
_cell.angle_gamma   90.00
#
_symmetry.space_group_name_H-M   'P 1'
#
loop_
_entity.id
_entity.type
_entity.pdbx_description
1 polymer ?
#
loop_
_entity_poly.entity_id
_entity_poly.type
_entity_poly.pdbx_seq_one_letter_code
_entity_poly.pdbx_strand_id
1 'polypeptide(L)'
;MRMGPCALLAAAVLQAAGALAGQVPGALSAANIPMSHRDRVYAAEQFSNTVSVTDPADNTLLGVIRLGEPSPGNFSPLYRGQLLVHGMGFSPDHRTLVVVSIGSNSVAFIDTATNAVKHITYVGRSPHEAFFTPDGAEVWVTVRGENYISVLDPRTYAERGRIVVPGGPGMQIFSPDGKYGYICSSFNPETVVVTVADHQIVGRVPQASPFCPNIAATPDGRQVWLTLKDIGKTMVFDAQPPFAVLRTLDTGPITNHVNFARNGKGLFAYVTVGGLNVVKVFRVADASLIATIPVGKLPHGVWPSGDGKRVYVGIENGDSLTAIDTATNKVVAEVPIGQAPQAVVYVPGAVVDGDGTQGLQPLGVAGEAAHLALAPPKQGNEADSGTASAPTSVSLFDQGLLQVLQASATGLQPKQPYLLALAEQPDGSGTLEPLASFATNSTGSAIVNAIGPIRQIVEVRAPTMRRYLVIVSGSAARPGPIVQVQVP
;
A
#
# COMPACT_ATOMS: atom_id res chain seq x y z
N MET A 1 29.84 65.68 34.25
CA MET A 1 28.69 64.81 33.85
C MET A 1 29.07 64.05 32.57
N ARG A 2 29.42 62.79 32.70
CA ARG A 2 29.77 61.92 31.55
C ARG A 2 28.62 60.95 31.38
N MET A 3 27.96 60.98 30.24
CA MET A 3 26.95 60.05 29.84
C MET A 3 27.66 58.85 29.19
N GLY A 4 27.45 57.64 29.75
CA GLY A 4 27.92 56.41 29.16
C GLY A 4 26.94 55.86 28.10
N PRO A 5 27.42 55.12 27.12
CA PRO A 5 26.55 54.55 26.06
C PRO A 5 25.82 53.27 26.53
N CYS A 6 24.50 53.25 26.37
CA CYS A 6 23.68 52.06 26.46
C CYS A 6 24.00 51.13 25.26
N ALA A 7 24.53 49.98 25.55
CA ALA A 7 24.67 48.89 24.57
C ALA A 7 23.33 48.12 24.50
N LEU A 8 22.63 48.22 23.37
CA LEU A 8 21.52 47.34 23.01
C LEU A 8 22.09 45.98 22.58
N LEU A 9 21.88 44.96 23.41
CA LEU A 9 22.04 43.59 23.00
C LEU A 9 20.83 43.17 22.13
N ALA A 10 21.06 43.05 20.83
CA ALA A 10 20.13 42.42 19.94
C ALA A 10 20.29 40.87 20.10
N ALA A 11 19.33 40.23 20.76
CA ALA A 11 19.24 38.79 20.81
C ALA A 11 18.76 38.32 19.43
N ALA A 12 19.66 37.76 18.62
CA ALA A 12 19.30 37.02 17.41
C ALA A 12 18.67 35.69 17.84
N VAL A 13 17.34 35.60 17.73
CA VAL A 13 16.63 34.33 17.80
C VAL A 13 16.95 33.60 16.51
N LEU A 14 17.90 32.66 16.56
CA LEU A 14 18.02 31.64 15.54
C LEU A 14 16.77 30.75 15.63
N GLN A 15 15.78 30.99 14.80
CA GLN A 15 14.80 30.00 14.47
C GLN A 15 15.55 28.91 13.70
N ALA A 16 15.84 27.82 14.37
CA ALA A 16 16.16 26.57 13.69
C ALA A 16 14.91 26.22 12.86
N ALA A 17 14.96 26.49 11.56
CA ALA A 17 14.05 25.88 10.62
C ALA A 17 14.25 24.38 10.77
N GLY A 18 13.38 23.71 11.51
CA GLY A 18 13.31 22.27 11.52
C GLY A 18 13.16 21.83 10.08
N ALA A 19 14.12 21.05 9.59
CA ALA A 19 14.00 20.43 8.27
C ALA A 19 12.66 19.69 8.25
N LEU A 20 11.75 20.16 7.41
CA LEU A 20 10.51 19.48 7.12
C LEU A 20 10.90 18.24 6.29
N ALA A 21 11.09 17.13 6.97
CA ALA A 21 11.40 15.86 6.31
C ALA A 21 10.11 15.34 5.68
N GLY A 22 9.95 15.51 4.38
CA GLY A 22 8.87 14.88 3.64
C GLY A 22 8.95 13.36 3.76
N GLN A 23 7.85 12.68 3.68
CA GLN A 23 7.67 11.24 3.43
C GLN A 23 8.35 10.23 4.37
N VAL A 24 9.18 10.64 5.32
CA VAL A 24 9.69 9.71 6.34
C VAL A 24 8.78 9.76 7.54
N PRO A 25 7.95 8.72 7.80
CA PRO A 25 7.09 8.69 8.97
C PRO A 25 7.91 8.85 10.23
N GLY A 26 7.50 9.74 11.09
CA GLY A 26 8.16 10.00 12.36
C GLY A 26 9.31 11.02 12.32
N ALA A 27 9.87 11.40 11.18
CA ALA A 27 10.71 12.59 11.09
C ALA A 27 9.87 13.87 11.22
N LEU A 28 8.59 13.78 10.85
CA LEU A 28 7.57 14.83 11.02
C LEU A 28 6.79 14.70 12.33
N SER A 29 6.93 13.60 13.06
CA SER A 29 6.24 13.46 14.33
C SER A 29 6.90 14.39 15.35
N ALA A 30 6.43 15.62 15.39
CA ALA A 30 6.43 16.35 16.63
C ALA A 30 5.56 15.52 17.57
N ALA A 31 6.20 14.67 18.37
CA ALA A 31 5.55 13.74 19.31
C ALA A 31 4.54 14.42 20.27
N ASN A 32 4.45 15.74 20.20
CA ASN A 32 3.65 16.61 21.03
C ASN A 32 2.53 17.34 20.27
N ILE A 33 2.40 17.16 18.95
CA ILE A 33 1.27 17.73 18.20
C ILE A 33 0.19 16.67 18.11
N PRO A 34 -0.89 16.78 18.90
CA PRO A 34 -1.95 15.82 18.87
C PRO A 34 -2.65 15.82 17.51
N MET A 35 -3.13 14.66 17.10
CA MET A 35 -4.00 14.50 15.95
C MET A 35 -5.20 15.46 16.03
N SER A 36 -5.55 16.07 14.90
CA SER A 36 -6.58 17.10 14.84
C SER A 36 -7.47 16.95 13.61
N HIS A 37 -8.62 17.65 13.61
CA HIS A 37 -9.52 17.79 12.45
C HIS A 37 -8.89 18.52 11.26
N ARG A 38 -7.67 19.03 11.38
CA ARG A 38 -6.90 19.62 10.28
C ARG A 38 -6.01 18.61 9.55
N ASP A 39 -5.86 17.43 10.13
CA ASP A 39 -5.09 16.35 9.52
C ASP A 39 -5.98 15.53 8.59
N ARG A 40 -5.36 14.80 7.65
CA ARG A 40 -6.08 13.91 6.76
C ARG A 40 -5.34 12.58 6.60
N VAL A 41 -6.11 11.51 6.54
CA VAL A 41 -5.64 10.22 6.03
C VAL A 41 -6.19 10.04 4.62
N TYR A 42 -5.28 9.85 3.69
CA TYR A 42 -5.61 9.55 2.30
C TYR A 42 -5.34 8.07 2.02
N ALA A 43 -6.24 7.41 1.32
CA ALA A 43 -6.07 6.05 0.85
C ALA A 43 -6.26 5.99 -0.68
N ALA A 44 -5.28 5.43 -1.39
CA ALA A 44 -5.31 5.26 -2.84
C ALA A 44 -5.96 3.92 -3.20
N GLU A 45 -7.00 3.92 -4.01
CA GLU A 45 -7.90 2.80 -4.23
C GLU A 45 -7.89 2.36 -5.69
N GLN A 46 -7.40 1.15 -5.90
CA GLN A 46 -7.00 0.64 -7.21
C GLN A 46 -8.18 0.44 -8.16
N PHE A 47 -9.31 -0.09 -7.69
CA PHE A 47 -10.40 -0.47 -8.59
C PHE A 47 -11.54 0.55 -8.66
N SER A 48 -11.69 1.40 -7.67
CA SER A 48 -12.63 2.53 -7.72
C SER A 48 -12.07 3.78 -8.41
N ASN A 49 -10.76 3.82 -8.68
CA ASN A 49 -10.05 4.96 -9.25
C ASN A 49 -10.20 6.24 -8.40
N THR A 50 -10.17 6.07 -7.09
CA THR A 50 -10.40 7.15 -6.12
C THR A 50 -9.26 7.27 -5.13
N VAL A 51 -9.25 8.40 -4.43
CA VAL A 51 -8.51 8.59 -3.19
C VAL A 51 -9.52 8.97 -2.10
N SER A 52 -9.73 8.09 -1.13
CA SER A 52 -10.55 8.41 0.04
C SER A 52 -9.85 9.39 0.96
N VAL A 53 -10.64 10.30 1.54
CA VAL A 53 -10.19 11.32 2.48
C VAL A 53 -10.91 11.13 3.80
N THR A 54 -10.16 10.76 4.83
CA THR A 54 -10.69 10.47 6.19
C THR A 54 -10.15 11.50 7.17
N ASP A 55 -11.03 12.00 8.05
CA ASP A 55 -10.65 12.79 9.22
C ASP A 55 -10.15 11.83 10.31
N PRO A 56 -8.88 11.90 10.71
CA PRO A 56 -8.33 10.97 11.70
C PRO A 56 -8.75 11.27 13.13
N ALA A 57 -9.25 12.46 13.44
CA ALA A 57 -9.60 12.83 14.80
C ALA A 57 -10.79 12.01 15.32
N ASP A 58 -11.75 11.73 14.46
CA ASP A 58 -12.93 10.92 14.76
C ASP A 58 -13.08 9.67 13.87
N ASN A 59 -12.14 9.44 12.95
CA ASN A 59 -12.14 8.35 11.97
C ASN A 59 -13.36 8.38 11.04
N THR A 60 -13.74 9.56 10.58
CA THR A 60 -14.89 9.75 9.69
C THR A 60 -14.42 9.89 8.24
N LEU A 61 -15.00 9.11 7.32
CA LEU A 61 -14.83 9.31 5.89
C LEU A 61 -15.52 10.62 5.49
N LEU A 62 -14.77 11.57 4.95
CA LEU A 62 -15.28 12.85 4.46
C LEU A 62 -15.80 12.77 3.02
N GLY A 63 -15.24 11.87 2.24
CA GLY A 63 -15.55 11.66 0.84
C GLY A 63 -14.35 11.17 0.05
N VAL A 64 -14.45 11.22 -1.27
CA VAL A 64 -13.40 10.74 -2.19
C VAL A 64 -13.02 11.79 -3.22
N ILE A 65 -11.77 11.77 -3.65
CA ILE A 65 -11.26 12.46 -4.83
C ILE A 65 -11.32 11.46 -5.99
N ARG A 66 -12.10 11.76 -7.03
CA ARG A 66 -12.17 10.90 -8.23
C ARG A 66 -11.09 11.28 -9.21
N LEU A 67 -10.22 10.33 -9.54
CA LEU A 67 -9.14 10.53 -10.52
C LEU A 67 -9.56 10.11 -11.92
N GLY A 68 -10.50 9.19 -12.03
CA GLY A 68 -11.07 8.76 -13.30
C GLY A 68 -12.53 8.42 -13.15
N GLU A 69 -13.34 8.89 -14.11
CA GLU A 69 -14.73 8.48 -14.19
C GLU A 69 -14.92 7.38 -15.23
N PRO A 70 -15.80 6.41 -14.97
CA PRO A 70 -16.23 5.49 -16.01
C PRO A 70 -16.86 6.31 -17.14
N SER A 71 -16.19 6.43 -18.28
CA SER A 71 -16.77 7.11 -19.44
C SER A 71 -17.89 6.26 -20.02
N PRO A 72 -19.14 6.73 -20.07
CA PRO A 72 -20.23 5.99 -20.68
C PRO A 72 -20.05 5.78 -22.19
N GLY A 73 -19.15 6.53 -22.84
CA GLY A 73 -18.77 6.35 -24.23
C GLY A 73 -17.72 5.27 -24.48
N ASN A 74 -17.22 4.61 -23.45
CA ASN A 74 -16.19 3.60 -23.58
C ASN A 74 -16.83 2.22 -23.78
N PHE A 75 -16.90 1.78 -25.02
CA PHE A 75 -17.58 0.55 -25.43
C PHE A 75 -16.84 -0.73 -25.05
N SER A 76 -15.56 -0.64 -24.66
CA SER A 76 -14.80 -1.79 -24.17
C SER A 76 -14.74 -1.79 -22.64
N PRO A 77 -15.29 -2.83 -21.98
CA PRO A 77 -15.19 -2.96 -20.53
C PRO A 77 -13.74 -3.04 -20.03
N LEU A 78 -12.81 -3.45 -20.90
CA LEU A 78 -11.38 -3.55 -20.58
C LEU A 78 -10.69 -2.18 -20.54
N TYR A 79 -11.29 -1.15 -21.15
CA TYR A 79 -10.72 0.20 -21.23
C TYR A 79 -11.52 1.24 -20.46
N ARG A 80 -12.32 0.83 -19.51
CA ARG A 80 -13.14 1.73 -18.70
C ARG A 80 -12.29 2.60 -17.77
N GLY A 81 -11.40 3.40 -18.35
CA GLY A 81 -10.63 4.35 -17.57
C GLY A 81 -10.00 3.72 -16.32
N GLN A 82 -9.51 2.47 -16.43
CA GLN A 82 -8.82 1.78 -15.35
C GLN A 82 -7.50 2.49 -15.09
N LEU A 83 -7.54 3.44 -14.18
CA LEU A 83 -6.34 4.16 -13.76
C LEU A 83 -5.47 3.28 -12.90
N LEU A 84 -6.06 2.36 -12.13
CA LEU A 84 -5.37 1.53 -11.15
C LEU A 84 -4.56 2.41 -10.19
N VAL A 85 -5.27 3.27 -9.46
CA VAL A 85 -4.71 4.19 -8.47
C VAL A 85 -3.95 3.39 -7.41
N HIS A 86 -2.69 3.76 -7.13
CA HIS A 86 -1.81 2.91 -6.34
C HIS A 86 -0.93 3.70 -5.37
N GLY A 87 0.30 4.02 -5.76
CA GLY A 87 1.29 4.67 -4.91
C GLY A 87 0.96 6.12 -4.61
N MET A 88 1.37 6.61 -3.45
CA MET A 88 0.99 7.95 -3.01
C MET A 88 2.01 8.56 -2.06
N GLY A 89 2.28 9.85 -2.25
CA GLY A 89 3.13 10.65 -1.41
C GLY A 89 2.65 12.09 -1.23
N PHE A 90 3.32 12.87 -0.40
CA PHE A 90 2.96 14.27 -0.17
C PHE A 90 4.18 15.18 -0.03
N SER A 91 4.01 16.46 -0.35
CA SER A 91 5.06 17.47 -0.25
C SER A 91 5.45 17.79 1.20
N PRO A 92 6.70 18.21 1.46
CA PRO A 92 7.15 18.56 2.81
C PRO A 92 6.35 19.67 3.49
N ASP A 93 5.73 20.56 2.71
CA ASP A 93 4.84 21.60 3.21
C ASP A 93 3.40 21.13 3.44
N HIS A 94 3.09 19.86 3.15
CA HIS A 94 1.79 19.21 3.27
C HIS A 94 0.68 19.78 2.36
N ARG A 95 1.06 20.51 1.28
CA ARG A 95 0.10 21.20 0.39
C ARG A 95 -0.18 20.45 -0.90
N THR A 96 0.64 19.46 -1.23
CA THR A 96 0.48 18.70 -2.47
C THR A 96 0.58 17.21 -2.19
N LEU A 97 -0.45 16.48 -2.60
CA LEU A 97 -0.43 15.04 -2.68
C LEU A 97 0.00 14.64 -4.08
N VAL A 98 0.83 13.61 -4.23
CA VAL A 98 1.13 12.96 -5.50
C VAL A 98 0.57 11.54 -5.48
N VAL A 99 -0.15 11.17 -6.54
CA VAL A 99 -0.84 9.90 -6.63
C VAL A 99 -0.53 9.24 -7.96
N VAL A 100 -0.02 8.02 -7.89
CA VAL A 100 0.31 7.22 -9.07
C VAL A 100 -0.90 6.44 -9.55
N SER A 101 -1.08 6.41 -10.86
CA SER A 101 -2.05 5.55 -11.55
C SER A 101 -1.30 4.61 -12.50
N ILE A 102 -1.24 3.32 -12.11
CA ILE A 102 -0.45 2.30 -12.84
C ILE A 102 -0.99 2.09 -14.25
N GLY A 103 -2.32 1.98 -14.39
CA GLY A 103 -2.97 1.63 -15.65
C GLY A 103 -2.95 2.73 -16.69
N SER A 104 -2.93 4.00 -16.26
CA SER A 104 -2.85 5.17 -17.14
C SER A 104 -1.43 5.71 -17.30
N ASN A 105 -0.43 5.13 -16.65
CA ASN A 105 0.96 5.58 -16.68
C ASN A 105 1.11 7.06 -16.27
N SER A 106 0.43 7.46 -15.21
CA SER A 106 0.36 8.88 -14.83
C SER A 106 0.54 9.12 -13.33
N VAL A 107 0.86 10.37 -13.02
CA VAL A 107 0.95 10.90 -11.66
C VAL A 107 0.06 12.12 -11.57
N ALA A 108 -0.91 12.10 -10.66
CA ALA A 108 -1.78 13.23 -10.35
C ALA A 108 -1.19 14.04 -9.20
N PHE A 109 -1.12 15.37 -9.36
CA PHE A 109 -0.79 16.32 -8.32
C PHE A 109 -2.08 16.94 -7.78
N ILE A 110 -2.33 16.79 -6.49
CA ILE A 110 -3.59 17.18 -5.86
C ILE A 110 -3.29 18.21 -4.77
N ASP A 111 -4.10 19.25 -4.73
CA ASP A 111 -4.06 20.24 -3.64
C ASP A 111 -4.76 19.69 -2.40
N THR A 112 -4.07 19.63 -1.27
CA THR A 112 -4.62 19.07 -0.03
C THR A 112 -5.68 19.96 0.63
N ALA A 113 -5.65 21.26 0.38
CA ALA A 113 -6.61 22.20 0.96
C ALA A 113 -7.96 22.17 0.24
N THR A 114 -7.94 21.95 -1.08
CA THR A 114 -9.14 21.98 -1.95
C THR A 114 -9.52 20.62 -2.52
N ASN A 115 -8.69 19.59 -2.31
CA ASN A 115 -8.82 18.25 -2.90
C ASN A 115 -8.91 18.25 -4.44
N ALA A 116 -8.47 19.34 -5.08
CA ALA A 116 -8.51 19.50 -6.52
C ALA A 116 -7.26 18.93 -7.19
N VAL A 117 -7.44 18.22 -8.31
CA VAL A 117 -6.32 17.82 -9.17
C VAL A 117 -5.76 19.05 -9.86
N LYS A 118 -4.51 19.40 -9.53
CA LYS A 118 -3.79 20.54 -10.12
C LYS A 118 -3.19 20.22 -11.48
N HIS A 119 -2.67 19.00 -11.61
CA HIS A 119 -2.00 18.56 -12.83
C HIS A 119 -1.92 17.04 -12.91
N ILE A 120 -1.83 16.51 -14.14
CA ILE A 120 -1.55 15.11 -14.41
C ILE A 120 -0.34 15.03 -15.33
N THR A 121 0.73 14.36 -14.88
CA THR A 121 1.94 14.11 -15.66
C THR A 121 1.96 12.65 -16.09
N TYR A 122 2.14 12.41 -17.40
CA TYR A 122 2.34 11.07 -17.91
C TYR A 122 3.82 10.70 -17.84
N VAL A 123 4.11 9.48 -17.39
CA VAL A 123 5.45 8.91 -17.23
C VAL A 123 5.58 7.60 -18.01
N GLY A 124 6.63 6.83 -17.82
CA GLY A 124 6.79 5.53 -18.45
C GLY A 124 5.81 4.48 -17.93
N ARG A 125 5.94 3.24 -18.43
CA ARG A 125 5.00 2.14 -18.19
C ARG A 125 4.94 1.70 -16.73
N SER A 126 3.71 1.49 -16.25
CA SER A 126 3.42 0.91 -14.93
C SER A 126 4.19 1.61 -13.80
N PRO A 127 4.08 2.94 -13.65
CA PRO A 127 4.65 3.62 -12.49
C PRO A 127 4.03 3.03 -11.23
N HIS A 128 4.79 3.03 -10.11
CA HIS A 128 4.32 2.33 -8.92
C HIS A 128 4.22 3.24 -7.69
N GLU A 129 5.24 4.08 -7.47
CA GLU A 129 5.28 4.98 -6.32
C GLU A 129 5.83 6.35 -6.70
N ALA A 130 5.37 7.40 -6.01
CA ALA A 130 5.85 8.76 -6.19
C ALA A 130 6.05 9.46 -4.85
N PHE A 131 7.27 9.95 -4.60
CA PHE A 131 7.62 10.66 -3.39
C PHE A 131 8.38 11.94 -3.69
N PHE A 132 8.10 12.98 -2.89
CA PHE A 132 8.94 14.17 -2.86
C PHE A 132 10.28 13.85 -2.18
N THR A 133 11.36 14.46 -2.68
CA THR A 133 12.59 14.53 -1.91
C THR A 133 12.36 15.28 -0.59
N PRO A 134 13.12 15.00 0.48
CA PRO A 134 12.90 15.63 1.79
C PRO A 134 12.98 17.16 1.78
N ASP A 135 13.71 17.76 0.85
CA ASP A 135 13.78 19.20 0.63
C ASP A 135 12.65 19.74 -0.27
N GLY A 136 11.85 18.87 -0.85
CA GLY A 136 10.77 19.22 -1.77
C GLY A 136 11.22 19.70 -3.14
N ALA A 137 12.50 19.55 -3.50
CA ALA A 137 13.05 20.06 -4.75
C ALA A 137 12.67 19.19 -5.96
N GLU A 138 12.39 17.91 -5.75
CA GLU A 138 12.05 16.94 -6.79
C GLU A 138 10.92 16.01 -6.35
N VAL A 139 10.24 15.40 -7.32
CA VAL A 139 9.37 14.25 -7.14
C VAL A 139 9.96 13.07 -7.91
N TRP A 140 10.32 12.02 -7.20
CA TRP A 140 10.80 10.80 -7.82
C TRP A 140 9.65 9.82 -8.01
N VAL A 141 9.54 9.27 -9.22
CA VAL A 141 8.50 8.29 -9.58
C VAL A 141 9.18 7.01 -10.02
N THR A 142 8.94 5.91 -9.32
CA THR A 142 9.42 4.59 -9.76
C THR A 142 8.63 4.14 -10.99
N VAL A 143 9.31 3.91 -12.11
CA VAL A 143 8.70 3.42 -13.34
C VAL A 143 8.93 1.92 -13.46
N ARG A 144 8.05 1.14 -12.79
CA ARG A 144 8.25 -0.30 -12.58
C ARG A 144 8.30 -1.11 -13.87
N GLY A 145 7.59 -0.70 -14.90
CA GLY A 145 7.61 -1.34 -16.22
C GLY A 145 8.86 -1.03 -17.05
N GLU A 146 9.79 -0.25 -16.52
CA GLU A 146 11.00 0.23 -17.18
C GLU A 146 12.23 0.02 -16.28
N ASN A 147 13.31 0.77 -16.52
CA ASN A 147 14.57 0.68 -15.78
C ASN A 147 15.04 2.06 -15.27
N TYR A 148 14.11 2.91 -14.83
CA TYR A 148 14.46 4.24 -14.34
C TYR A 148 13.47 4.79 -13.32
N ILE A 149 13.94 5.78 -12.58
CA ILE A 149 13.11 6.71 -11.80
C ILE A 149 12.88 7.94 -12.67
N SER A 150 11.64 8.35 -12.88
CA SER A 150 11.30 9.64 -13.49
C SER A 150 11.43 10.72 -12.43
N VAL A 151 12.22 11.76 -12.69
CA VAL A 151 12.41 12.90 -11.80
C VAL A 151 11.57 14.06 -12.31
N LEU A 152 10.55 14.44 -11.53
CA LEU A 152 9.63 15.53 -11.89
C LEU A 152 9.95 16.80 -11.11
N ASP A 153 9.72 17.94 -11.75
CA ASP A 153 9.75 19.24 -11.10
C ASP A 153 8.41 19.49 -10.35
N PRO A 154 8.43 19.73 -9.04
CA PRO A 154 7.20 19.92 -8.26
C PRO A 154 6.45 21.23 -8.55
N ARG A 155 7.05 22.17 -9.28
CA ARG A 155 6.44 23.46 -9.63
C ARG A 155 5.85 23.48 -11.02
N THR A 156 6.57 22.90 -11.99
CA THR A 156 6.14 22.82 -13.39
C THR A 156 5.45 21.50 -13.72
N TYR A 157 5.59 20.49 -12.83
CA TYR A 157 5.12 19.11 -12.98
C TYR A 157 5.75 18.35 -14.15
N ALA A 158 6.73 18.92 -14.84
CA ALA A 158 7.40 18.33 -15.99
C ALA A 158 8.51 17.35 -15.56
N GLU A 159 8.77 16.33 -16.39
CA GLU A 159 9.95 15.47 -16.23
C GLU A 159 11.20 16.28 -16.50
N ARG A 160 12.12 16.34 -15.52
CA ARG A 160 13.42 17.03 -15.61
C ARG A 160 14.53 16.09 -16.06
N GLY A 161 14.39 14.80 -15.77
CA GLY A 161 15.41 13.81 -16.05
C GLY A 161 15.01 12.42 -15.57
N ARG A 162 15.92 11.48 -15.74
CA ARG A 162 15.76 10.08 -15.36
C ARG A 162 16.98 9.55 -14.66
N ILE A 163 16.77 8.81 -13.58
CA ILE A 163 17.81 8.07 -12.88
C ILE A 163 17.74 6.64 -13.37
N VAL A 164 18.74 6.19 -14.12
CA VAL A 164 18.78 4.82 -14.63
C VAL A 164 19.12 3.87 -13.48
N VAL A 165 18.26 2.89 -13.26
CA VAL A 165 18.40 1.85 -12.22
C VAL A 165 18.14 0.47 -12.85
N PRO A 166 18.45 -0.64 -12.17
CA PRO A 166 18.03 -1.96 -12.64
C PRO A 166 16.52 -2.03 -12.90
N GLY A 167 16.12 -2.81 -13.91
CA GLY A 167 14.72 -2.92 -14.34
C GLY A 167 13.78 -3.30 -13.21
N GLY A 168 12.58 -2.72 -13.24
CA GLY A 168 11.52 -2.98 -12.27
C GLY A 168 11.66 -2.23 -10.93
N PRO A 169 12.08 -0.95 -10.89
CA PRO A 169 12.05 -0.19 -9.65
C PRO A 169 10.60 -0.16 -9.13
N GLY A 170 10.35 -0.81 -8.00
CA GLY A 170 9.02 -0.97 -7.44
C GLY A 170 8.69 0.12 -6.43
N MET A 171 9.53 0.30 -5.44
CA MET A 171 9.30 1.19 -4.32
C MET A 171 10.55 1.97 -3.99
N GLN A 172 10.39 3.13 -3.38
CA GLN A 172 11.49 3.99 -2.95
C GLN A 172 11.17 4.66 -1.62
N ILE A 173 12.20 5.05 -0.90
CA ILE A 173 12.13 5.89 0.30
C ILE A 173 13.42 6.72 0.41
N PHE A 174 13.33 7.89 1.02
CA PHE A 174 14.50 8.72 1.28
C PHE A 174 15.02 8.54 2.71
N SER A 175 16.32 8.76 2.89
CA SER A 175 16.88 8.95 4.22
C SER A 175 16.32 10.24 4.85
N PRO A 176 16.14 10.29 6.20
CA PRO A 176 15.59 11.48 6.84
C PRO A 176 16.41 12.76 6.63
N ASP A 177 17.71 12.62 6.42
CA ASP A 177 18.63 13.72 6.12
C ASP A 177 18.63 14.16 4.65
N GLY A 178 17.84 13.48 3.79
CA GLY A 178 17.75 13.78 2.37
C GLY A 178 18.97 13.37 1.54
N LYS A 179 19.93 12.65 2.10
CA LYS A 179 21.17 12.30 1.40
C LYS A 179 20.98 11.14 0.42
N TYR A 180 20.21 10.14 0.79
CA TYR A 180 20.03 8.92 0.02
C TYR A 180 18.57 8.66 -0.34
N GLY A 181 18.36 8.14 -1.55
CA GLY A 181 17.16 7.42 -1.96
C GLY A 181 17.45 5.91 -2.01
N TYR A 182 16.63 5.10 -1.35
CA TYR A 182 16.71 3.65 -1.38
C TYR A 182 15.62 3.13 -2.30
N ILE A 183 15.99 2.46 -3.39
CA ILE A 183 15.06 2.00 -4.42
C ILE A 183 15.12 0.48 -4.46
N CYS A 184 14.06 -0.20 -4.05
CA CYS A 184 13.96 -1.65 -4.16
C CYS A 184 13.25 -2.08 -5.45
N SER A 185 13.62 -3.25 -5.95
CA SER A 185 13.11 -3.75 -7.22
C SER A 185 11.91 -4.70 -7.02
N SER A 186 11.06 -4.77 -8.05
CA SER A 186 10.04 -5.80 -8.19
C SER A 186 10.51 -7.02 -9.00
N PHE A 187 11.63 -6.91 -9.73
CA PHE A 187 12.07 -7.92 -10.70
C PHE A 187 13.53 -8.36 -10.52
N ASN A 188 14.33 -7.58 -9.81
CA ASN A 188 15.72 -7.89 -9.52
C ASN A 188 15.95 -8.07 -8.02
N PRO A 189 16.78 -9.04 -7.60
CA PRO A 189 17.02 -9.32 -6.18
C PRO A 189 18.02 -8.32 -5.57
N GLU A 190 17.79 -7.02 -5.77
CA GLU A 190 18.63 -5.96 -5.19
C GLU A 190 17.84 -4.68 -4.91
N THR A 191 18.29 -3.95 -3.91
CA THR A 191 17.96 -2.55 -3.64
C THR A 191 19.16 -1.69 -4.03
N VAL A 192 18.97 -0.65 -4.82
CA VAL A 192 20.03 0.33 -5.10
C VAL A 192 19.89 1.53 -4.16
N VAL A 193 21.03 2.10 -3.80
CA VAL A 193 21.11 3.34 -3.01
C VAL A 193 21.65 4.43 -3.92
N VAL A 194 20.89 5.52 -4.04
CA VAL A 194 21.20 6.65 -4.92
C VAL A 194 21.38 7.90 -4.07
N THR A 195 22.41 8.69 -4.34
CA THR A 195 22.54 10.03 -3.76
C THR A 195 21.51 10.97 -4.38
N VAL A 196 20.79 11.73 -3.54
CA VAL A 196 19.75 12.67 -4.01
C VAL A 196 20.37 13.85 -4.75
N ALA A 197 21.54 14.33 -4.31
CA ALA A 197 22.16 15.55 -4.84
C ALA A 197 22.66 15.44 -6.29
N ASP A 198 23.14 14.27 -6.71
CA ASP A 198 23.77 14.08 -8.02
C ASP A 198 23.28 12.82 -8.77
N HIS A 199 22.27 12.15 -8.19
CA HIS A 199 21.61 10.97 -8.79
C HIS A 199 22.53 9.78 -9.07
N GLN A 200 23.64 9.63 -8.30
CA GLN A 200 24.59 8.54 -8.50
C GLN A 200 24.24 7.32 -7.65
N ILE A 201 24.36 6.12 -8.24
CA ILE A 201 24.26 4.88 -7.49
C ILE A 201 25.54 4.71 -6.66
N VAL A 202 25.39 4.72 -5.33
CA VAL A 202 26.52 4.61 -4.38
C VAL A 202 26.47 3.32 -3.55
N GLY A 203 25.41 2.53 -3.68
CA GLY A 203 25.28 1.26 -2.97
C GLY A 203 24.35 0.29 -3.67
N ARG A 204 24.57 -1.00 -3.38
CA ARG A 204 23.72 -2.11 -3.82
C ARG A 204 23.55 -3.09 -2.67
N VAL A 205 22.32 -3.38 -2.31
CA VAL A 205 21.97 -4.28 -1.20
C VAL A 205 21.30 -5.51 -1.79
N PRO A 206 21.87 -6.72 -1.66
CA PRO A 206 21.26 -7.92 -2.20
C PRO A 206 19.98 -8.27 -1.44
N GLN A 207 18.94 -8.69 -2.17
CA GLN A 207 17.66 -9.17 -1.64
C GLN A 207 17.55 -10.69 -1.80
N ALA A 208 16.89 -11.35 -0.87
CA ALA A 208 16.63 -12.79 -0.94
C ALA A 208 15.54 -13.16 -1.97
N SER A 209 14.78 -12.19 -2.45
CA SER A 209 13.74 -12.33 -3.48
C SER A 209 13.69 -11.05 -4.30
N PRO A 210 13.37 -11.12 -5.60
CA PRO A 210 13.27 -9.95 -6.45
C PRO A 210 12.09 -9.03 -6.12
N PHE A 211 11.00 -9.56 -5.52
CA PHE A 211 9.78 -8.78 -5.34
C PHE A 211 9.72 -8.09 -3.98
N CYS A 212 10.04 -6.80 -3.99
CA CYS A 212 9.91 -5.88 -2.86
C CYS A 212 8.69 -4.95 -3.06
N PRO A 213 7.55 -5.18 -2.40
CA PRO A 213 6.39 -4.30 -2.51
C PRO A 213 6.53 -3.00 -1.74
N ASN A 214 7.38 -2.95 -0.70
CA ASN A 214 7.53 -1.76 0.12
C ASN A 214 8.89 -1.67 0.82
N ILE A 215 9.33 -0.43 1.05
CA ILE A 215 10.57 -0.08 1.76
C ILE A 215 10.33 1.16 2.62
N ALA A 216 10.89 1.19 3.82
CA ALA A 216 10.79 2.31 4.74
C ALA A 216 12.11 2.54 5.49
N ALA A 217 12.46 3.80 5.73
CA ALA A 217 13.62 4.19 6.55
C ALA A 217 13.19 4.53 7.97
N THR A 218 13.97 4.14 8.98
CA THR A 218 13.71 4.55 10.36
C THR A 218 13.89 6.06 10.52
N PRO A 219 13.09 6.71 11.38
CA PRO A 219 13.16 8.17 11.59
C PRO A 219 14.53 8.68 12.08
N ASP A 220 15.33 7.82 12.69
CA ASP A 220 16.69 8.14 13.15
C ASP A 220 17.77 7.95 12.06
N GLY A 221 17.37 7.52 10.85
CA GLY A 221 18.26 7.31 9.72
C GLY A 221 19.28 6.18 9.88
N ARG A 222 19.02 5.22 10.77
CA ARG A 222 19.94 4.11 11.05
C ARG A 222 19.64 2.84 10.28
N GLN A 223 18.38 2.55 10.03
CA GLN A 223 17.97 1.31 9.41
C GLN A 223 16.98 1.57 8.26
N VAL A 224 17.02 0.70 7.28
CA VAL A 224 16.01 0.59 6.23
C VAL A 224 15.42 -0.81 6.29
N TRP A 225 14.10 -0.88 6.32
CA TRP A 225 13.34 -2.12 6.32
C TRP A 225 12.61 -2.26 4.99
N LEU A 226 12.69 -3.42 4.38
CA LEU A 226 11.96 -3.74 3.16
C LEU A 226 11.25 -5.08 3.28
N THR A 227 10.13 -5.20 2.60
CA THR A 227 9.33 -6.41 2.60
C THR A 227 9.63 -7.25 1.36
N LEU A 228 9.55 -8.57 1.51
CA LEU A 228 9.78 -9.56 0.45
C LEU A 228 8.55 -10.47 0.36
N LYS A 229 7.57 -10.04 -0.44
CA LYS A 229 6.22 -10.60 -0.52
C LYS A 229 6.21 -12.08 -0.88
N ASP A 230 7.05 -12.48 -1.85
CA ASP A 230 7.07 -13.84 -2.41
C ASP A 230 7.62 -14.89 -1.45
N ILE A 231 8.41 -14.48 -0.47
CA ILE A 231 9.03 -15.38 0.51
C ILE A 231 8.56 -15.12 1.94
N GLY A 232 7.62 -14.19 2.13
CA GLY A 232 7.04 -13.90 3.44
C GLY A 232 8.02 -13.36 4.46
N LYS A 233 8.96 -12.51 4.04
CA LYS A 233 10.04 -11.99 4.90
C LYS A 233 10.09 -10.47 4.89
N THR A 234 10.74 -9.93 5.92
CA THR A 234 11.13 -8.51 5.99
C THR A 234 12.64 -8.45 6.22
N MET A 235 13.36 -7.75 5.35
CA MET A 235 14.81 -7.57 5.45
C MET A 235 15.13 -6.20 6.03
N VAL A 236 16.18 -6.14 6.85
CA VAL A 236 16.69 -4.93 7.49
C VAL A 236 18.14 -4.74 7.10
N PHE A 237 18.50 -3.55 6.65
CA PHE A 237 19.89 -3.20 6.35
C PHE A 237 20.26 -1.83 6.95
N ASP A 238 21.57 -1.59 7.11
CA ASP A 238 22.11 -0.34 7.61
C ASP A 238 21.84 0.79 6.60
N ALA A 239 21.24 1.89 7.05
CA ALA A 239 20.95 3.04 6.20
C ALA A 239 22.22 3.81 5.78
N GLN A 240 23.38 3.51 6.37
CA GLN A 240 24.65 4.13 6.08
C GLN A 240 25.62 3.17 5.38
N PRO A 241 26.60 3.68 4.61
CA PRO A 241 27.60 2.84 3.98
C PRO A 241 28.33 1.93 5.01
N PRO A 242 28.57 0.67 4.70
CA PRO A 242 28.44 0.01 3.40
C PRO A 242 27.03 -0.57 3.11
N PHE A 243 25.96 -0.14 3.79
CA PHE A 243 24.57 -0.60 3.61
C PHE A 243 24.41 -2.10 3.86
N ALA A 244 25.07 -2.58 4.89
CA ALA A 244 25.13 -4.01 5.20
C ALA A 244 23.76 -4.56 5.61
N VAL A 245 23.41 -5.76 5.12
CA VAL A 245 22.22 -6.48 5.60
C VAL A 245 22.44 -6.86 7.08
N LEU A 246 21.56 -6.39 7.94
CA LEU A 246 21.64 -6.59 9.39
C LEU A 246 20.90 -7.86 9.80
N ARG A 247 19.71 -8.09 9.22
CA ARG A 247 18.86 -9.25 9.52
C ARG A 247 17.74 -9.45 8.53
N THR A 248 17.17 -10.66 8.53
CA THR A 248 15.97 -11.01 7.79
C THR A 248 14.99 -11.71 8.74
N LEU A 249 13.75 -11.22 8.80
CA LEU A 249 12.71 -11.69 9.70
C LEU A 249 11.68 -12.51 8.93
N ASP A 250 11.20 -13.59 9.53
CA ASP A 250 10.05 -14.34 9.03
C ASP A 250 8.76 -13.63 9.43
N THR A 251 8.12 -12.96 8.48
CA THR A 251 6.93 -12.17 8.75
C THR A 251 5.65 -12.90 8.36
N GLY A 252 5.66 -13.70 7.32
CA GLY A 252 4.52 -14.54 6.90
C GLY A 252 4.12 -14.32 5.45
N PRO A 253 3.22 -15.17 4.91
CA PRO A 253 2.81 -15.13 3.51
C PRO A 253 2.19 -13.79 3.14
N ILE A 254 2.49 -13.33 1.93
CA ILE A 254 2.00 -12.05 1.39
C ILE A 254 2.33 -10.89 2.36
N THR A 255 3.60 -10.79 2.80
CA THR A 255 4.08 -9.62 3.53
C THR A 255 4.07 -8.43 2.58
N ASN A 256 3.25 -7.40 2.89
CA ASN A 256 3.02 -6.25 2.03
C ASN A 256 3.88 -5.05 2.42
N HIS A 257 3.44 -4.23 3.36
CA HIS A 257 4.09 -2.96 3.70
C HIS A 257 4.70 -2.97 5.10
N VAL A 258 5.65 -2.08 5.31
CA VAL A 258 6.24 -1.78 6.61
C VAL A 258 6.31 -0.27 6.81
N ASN A 259 6.00 0.19 8.01
CA ASN A 259 6.22 1.57 8.41
C ASN A 259 6.45 1.68 9.92
N PHE A 260 6.86 2.85 10.40
CA PHE A 260 7.30 3.02 11.77
C PHE A 260 6.42 3.98 12.55
N ALA A 261 6.08 3.62 13.78
CA ALA A 261 5.47 4.52 14.74
C ALA A 261 6.32 4.59 16.01
N ARG A 262 6.46 5.81 16.55
CA ARG A 262 7.10 6.06 17.83
C ARG A 262 6.04 6.37 18.87
N ASN A 263 6.07 5.69 19.99
CA ASN A 263 5.24 5.99 21.15
C ASN A 263 6.09 6.05 22.42
N GLY A 264 5.47 6.24 23.60
CA GLY A 264 6.16 6.34 24.89
C GLY A 264 7.00 5.10 25.26
N LYS A 265 6.86 3.98 24.57
CA LYS A 265 7.59 2.71 24.80
C LYS A 265 8.75 2.51 23.83
N GLY A 266 8.89 3.33 22.79
CA GLY A 266 9.96 3.23 21.80
C GLY A 266 9.52 3.40 20.35
N LEU A 267 10.38 2.92 19.44
CA LEU A 267 10.12 2.88 17.99
C LEU A 267 9.75 1.46 17.57
N PHE A 268 8.65 1.34 16.85
CA PHE A 268 8.10 0.06 16.42
C PHE A 268 7.85 0.05 14.91
N ALA A 269 8.15 -1.08 14.27
CA ALA A 269 7.82 -1.36 12.88
C ALA A 269 6.48 -2.10 12.83
N TYR A 270 5.54 -1.59 12.06
CA TYR A 270 4.25 -2.19 11.77
C TYR A 270 4.32 -2.80 10.38
N VAL A 271 4.20 -4.12 10.30
CA VAL A 271 4.33 -4.91 9.07
C VAL A 271 2.98 -5.54 8.74
N THR A 272 2.42 -5.21 7.59
CA THR A 272 1.17 -5.82 7.11
C THR A 272 1.46 -7.18 6.48
N VAL A 273 0.75 -8.21 6.92
CA VAL A 273 0.91 -9.60 6.47
C VAL A 273 -0.42 -10.08 5.89
N GLY A 274 -0.57 -9.87 4.58
CA GLY A 274 -1.82 -10.08 3.88
C GLY A 274 -2.35 -11.51 3.94
N GLY A 275 -1.48 -12.51 3.83
CA GLY A 275 -1.89 -13.91 3.88
C GLY A 275 -2.30 -14.43 5.26
N LEU A 276 -2.11 -13.62 6.31
CA LEU A 276 -2.55 -13.93 7.66
C LEU A 276 -3.66 -12.99 8.16
N ASN A 277 -3.99 -11.94 7.42
CA ASN A 277 -4.93 -10.88 7.82
C ASN A 277 -4.52 -10.22 9.15
N VAL A 278 -3.24 -9.93 9.29
CA VAL A 278 -2.68 -9.33 10.52
C VAL A 278 -1.70 -8.20 10.22
N VAL A 279 -1.50 -7.37 11.24
CA VAL A 279 -0.34 -6.47 11.34
C VAL A 279 0.57 -7.02 12.43
N LYS A 280 1.83 -7.31 12.09
CA LYS A 280 2.87 -7.67 13.06
C LYS A 280 3.64 -6.45 13.50
N VAL A 281 3.87 -6.33 14.81
CA VAL A 281 4.56 -5.19 15.43
C VAL A 281 5.90 -5.67 15.97
N PHE A 282 6.98 -5.08 15.45
CA PHE A 282 8.34 -5.41 15.90
C PHE A 282 8.96 -4.20 16.60
N ARG A 283 9.70 -4.44 17.68
CA ARG A 283 10.54 -3.40 18.26
C ARG A 283 11.75 -3.16 17.35
N VAL A 284 12.01 -1.94 16.93
CA VAL A 284 13.08 -1.64 15.96
C VAL A 284 14.47 -1.94 16.54
N ALA A 285 14.68 -1.71 17.84
CA ALA A 285 15.99 -1.85 18.48
C ALA A 285 16.58 -3.27 18.40
N ASP A 286 15.75 -4.29 18.52
CA ASP A 286 16.17 -5.70 18.57
C ASP A 286 15.42 -6.60 17.58
N ALA A 287 14.44 -6.04 16.86
CA ALA A 287 13.54 -6.73 15.95
C ALA A 287 12.69 -7.85 16.61
N SER A 288 12.47 -7.76 17.92
CA SER A 288 11.57 -8.67 18.63
C SER A 288 10.12 -8.44 18.23
N LEU A 289 9.35 -9.52 17.99
CA LEU A 289 7.91 -9.46 17.76
C LEU A 289 7.21 -9.11 19.08
N ILE A 290 6.47 -8.00 19.07
CA ILE A 290 5.78 -7.45 20.25
C ILE A 290 4.30 -7.80 20.23
N ALA A 291 3.67 -7.75 19.05
CA ALA A 291 2.25 -8.03 18.90
C ALA A 291 1.95 -8.57 17.50
N THR A 292 0.87 -9.33 17.42
CA THR A 292 0.21 -9.72 16.17
C THR A 292 -1.24 -9.26 16.29
N ILE A 293 -1.63 -8.31 15.45
CA ILE A 293 -2.93 -7.62 15.53
C ILE A 293 -3.81 -8.15 14.40
N PRO A 294 -4.90 -8.88 14.69
CA PRO A 294 -5.89 -9.23 13.67
C PRO A 294 -6.51 -7.97 13.07
N VAL A 295 -6.62 -7.95 11.73
CA VAL A 295 -7.27 -6.88 10.97
C VAL A 295 -8.12 -7.48 9.86
N GLY A 296 -8.71 -6.64 8.99
CA GLY A 296 -9.47 -7.11 7.83
C GLY A 296 -8.63 -7.88 6.80
N LYS A 297 -9.30 -8.33 5.72
CA LYS A 297 -8.71 -9.24 4.71
C LYS A 297 -7.68 -8.52 3.83
N LEU A 298 -6.50 -9.10 3.69
CA LEU A 298 -5.39 -8.63 2.86
C LEU A 298 -4.95 -7.20 3.24
N PRO A 299 -4.44 -6.94 4.45
CA PRO A 299 -3.88 -5.63 4.80
C PRO A 299 -2.70 -5.29 3.87
N HIS A 300 -2.66 -4.04 3.38
CA HIS A 300 -1.67 -3.58 2.43
C HIS A 300 -0.93 -2.34 2.92
N GLY A 301 -1.31 -1.13 2.47
CA GLY A 301 -0.66 0.12 2.87
C GLY A 301 -0.72 0.38 4.36
N VAL A 302 0.33 0.93 4.96
CA VAL A 302 0.40 1.25 6.38
C VAL A 302 1.11 2.58 6.61
N TRP A 303 0.51 3.46 7.45
CA TRP A 303 1.09 4.76 7.75
C TRP A 303 0.73 5.23 9.17
N PRO A 304 1.69 5.77 9.95
CA PRO A 304 1.44 6.29 11.29
C PRO A 304 0.84 7.70 11.26
N SER A 305 0.10 8.06 12.31
CA SER A 305 -0.25 9.44 12.60
C SER A 305 0.98 10.27 12.95
N GLY A 306 0.88 11.59 12.79
CA GLY A 306 1.98 12.50 13.10
C GLY A 306 2.48 12.42 14.54
N ASP A 307 1.60 12.15 15.50
CA ASP A 307 1.94 11.98 16.92
C ASP A 307 2.33 10.53 17.30
N GLY A 308 2.31 9.60 16.35
CA GLY A 308 2.65 8.20 16.54
C GLY A 308 1.65 7.39 17.38
N LYS A 309 0.48 7.97 17.76
CA LYS A 309 -0.52 7.28 18.59
C LYS A 309 -1.44 6.37 17.79
N ARG A 310 -1.50 6.53 16.48
CA ARG A 310 -2.29 5.72 15.55
C ARG A 310 -1.41 5.19 14.43
N VAL A 311 -1.81 4.04 13.90
CA VAL A 311 -1.34 3.51 12.62
C VAL A 311 -2.57 3.20 11.80
N TYR A 312 -2.60 3.68 10.58
CA TYR A 312 -3.68 3.46 9.61
C TYR A 312 -3.26 2.40 8.61
N VAL A 313 -4.16 1.48 8.31
CA VAL A 313 -3.93 0.32 7.43
C VAL A 313 -5.03 0.22 6.40
N GLY A 314 -4.66 0.21 5.12
CA GLY A 314 -5.58 -0.10 4.03
C GLY A 314 -5.86 -1.60 3.96
N ILE A 315 -7.14 -1.98 3.94
CA ILE A 315 -7.59 -3.37 3.87
C ILE A 315 -8.04 -3.68 2.45
N GLU A 316 -7.14 -4.23 1.66
CA GLU A 316 -7.28 -4.37 0.20
C GLU A 316 -8.51 -5.20 -0.20
N ASN A 317 -8.74 -6.35 0.43
CA ASN A 317 -9.91 -7.21 0.18
C ASN A 317 -11.04 -6.99 1.19
N GLY A 318 -11.09 -5.82 1.82
CA GLY A 318 -12.14 -5.43 2.74
C GLY A 318 -12.67 -4.02 2.48
N ASP A 319 -12.10 -3.29 1.49
CA ASP A 319 -12.49 -1.94 1.10
C ASP A 319 -12.64 -1.01 2.31
N SER A 320 -11.67 -1.08 3.22
CA SER A 320 -11.72 -0.32 4.48
C SER A 320 -10.35 0.23 4.89
N LEU A 321 -10.39 1.24 5.74
CA LEU A 321 -9.25 1.81 6.45
C LEU A 321 -9.36 1.44 7.92
N THR A 322 -8.41 0.69 8.43
CA THR A 322 -8.34 0.30 9.85
C THR A 322 -7.41 1.23 10.61
N ALA A 323 -7.87 1.76 11.75
CA ALA A 323 -7.05 2.52 12.70
C ALA A 323 -6.64 1.66 13.89
N ILE A 324 -5.34 1.61 14.18
CA ILE A 324 -4.75 0.85 15.28
C ILE A 324 -4.18 1.83 16.31
N ASP A 325 -4.51 1.65 17.58
CA ASP A 325 -3.91 2.36 18.70
C ASP A 325 -2.53 1.76 19.05
N THR A 326 -1.47 2.57 18.99
CA THR A 326 -0.10 2.09 19.17
C THR A 326 0.29 1.80 20.61
N ALA A 327 -0.43 2.35 21.59
CA ALA A 327 -0.16 2.09 23.02
C ALA A 327 -0.69 0.72 23.44
N THR A 328 -1.84 0.31 22.88
CA THR A 328 -2.53 -0.93 23.19
C THR A 328 -2.39 -2.02 22.13
N ASN A 329 -1.94 -1.67 20.92
CA ASN A 329 -1.92 -2.53 19.74
C ASN A 329 -3.29 -3.15 19.43
N LYS A 330 -4.35 -2.36 19.52
CA LYS A 330 -5.72 -2.78 19.22
C LYS A 330 -6.31 -1.94 18.10
N VAL A 331 -7.15 -2.56 17.28
CA VAL A 331 -8.01 -1.85 16.33
C VAL A 331 -9.00 -1.00 17.13
N VAL A 332 -9.12 0.28 16.75
CA VAL A 332 -10.02 1.26 17.39
C VAL A 332 -11.08 1.81 16.46
N ALA A 333 -10.86 1.69 15.14
CA ALA A 333 -11.88 2.03 14.14
C ALA A 333 -11.62 1.25 12.84
N GLU A 334 -12.71 1.03 12.11
CA GLU A 334 -12.71 0.55 10.74
C GLU A 334 -13.67 1.43 9.93
N VAL A 335 -13.16 2.05 8.88
CA VAL A 335 -13.86 3.05 8.08
C VAL A 335 -14.02 2.47 6.67
N PRO A 336 -15.26 2.26 6.19
CA PRO A 336 -15.49 1.88 4.79
C PRO A 336 -14.96 2.97 3.84
N ILE A 337 -14.17 2.57 2.84
CA ILE A 337 -13.57 3.47 1.84
C ILE A 337 -13.75 2.87 0.43
N GLY A 338 -13.03 3.36 -0.57
CA GLY A 338 -13.09 2.82 -1.92
C GLY A 338 -12.40 1.46 -2.08
N GLN A 339 -12.47 0.92 -3.30
CA GLN A 339 -12.16 -0.48 -3.60
C GLN A 339 -10.65 -0.74 -3.72
N ALA A 340 -10.18 -1.74 -3.00
CA ALA A 340 -8.79 -2.23 -2.98
C ALA A 340 -7.76 -1.13 -2.64
N PRO A 341 -7.77 -0.59 -1.41
CA PRO A 341 -6.80 0.41 -0.98
C PRO A 341 -5.37 -0.17 -0.98
N GLN A 342 -4.47 0.49 -1.72
CA GLN A 342 -3.08 0.06 -1.92
C GLN A 342 -2.12 0.87 -1.05
N ALA A 343 -2.12 2.20 -1.18
CA ALA A 343 -1.31 3.09 -0.37
C ALA A 343 -2.17 3.87 0.62
N VAL A 344 -1.57 4.18 1.76
CA VAL A 344 -2.14 5.05 2.79
C VAL A 344 -1.09 6.07 3.18
N VAL A 345 -1.46 7.34 3.30
CA VAL A 345 -0.61 8.38 3.92
C VAL A 345 -1.41 9.21 4.91
N TYR A 346 -0.74 9.64 5.96
CA TYR A 346 -1.25 10.61 6.94
C TYR A 346 -0.57 11.95 6.70
N VAL A 347 -1.35 12.99 6.44
CA VAL A 347 -0.85 14.34 6.17
C VAL A 347 -1.26 15.28 7.31
N PRO A 348 -0.31 15.65 8.18
CA PRO A 348 -0.58 16.58 9.26
C PRO A 348 -0.92 17.97 8.72
N GLY A 349 -1.93 18.63 9.30
CA GLY A 349 -2.31 19.99 8.95
C GLY A 349 -2.63 20.19 7.46
N ALA A 350 -3.14 19.17 6.78
CA ALA A 350 -3.55 19.24 5.37
C ALA A 350 -4.58 20.36 5.12
N VAL A 351 -5.47 20.58 6.09
CA VAL A 351 -6.51 21.62 6.02
C VAL A 351 -5.97 22.95 6.56
N VAL A 352 -5.95 23.96 5.70
CA VAL A 352 -5.53 25.32 6.06
C VAL A 352 -6.70 26.11 6.62
N ASP A 353 -7.80 26.12 5.87
CA ASP A 353 -9.02 26.86 6.15
C ASP A 353 -10.27 25.99 5.95
N GLY A 354 -11.35 26.31 6.61
CA GLY A 354 -12.62 25.58 6.51
C GLY A 354 -12.56 24.18 7.13
N ASP A 355 -13.39 23.30 6.62
CA ASP A 355 -13.53 21.90 7.04
C ASP A 355 -12.73 20.91 6.18
N GLY A 356 -12.12 21.38 5.07
CA GLY A 356 -11.32 20.55 4.15
C GLY A 356 -12.14 19.55 3.34
N THR A 357 -13.46 19.78 3.14
CA THR A 357 -14.34 18.92 2.35
C THR A 357 -14.54 19.44 0.92
N GLN A 358 -14.02 20.61 0.59
CA GLN A 358 -14.12 21.19 -0.74
C GLN A 358 -13.62 20.20 -1.80
N GLY A 359 -14.36 20.05 -2.90
CA GLY A 359 -13.99 19.18 -4.02
C GLY A 359 -14.24 17.68 -3.81
N LEU A 360 -14.56 17.25 -2.58
CA LEU A 360 -14.86 15.84 -2.30
C LEU A 360 -16.20 15.43 -2.89
N GLN A 361 -16.24 14.19 -3.34
CA GLN A 361 -17.44 13.52 -3.85
C GLN A 361 -17.88 12.43 -2.86
N PRO A 362 -19.18 12.06 -2.84
CA PRO A 362 -19.61 10.88 -2.10
C PRO A 362 -18.91 9.62 -2.59
N LEU A 363 -18.71 8.64 -1.72
CA LEU A 363 -18.14 7.34 -2.08
C LEU A 363 -18.97 6.66 -3.18
N GLY A 364 -20.29 6.65 -3.05
CA GLY A 364 -21.22 6.11 -4.06
C GLY A 364 -20.87 4.65 -4.42
N VAL A 365 -21.01 4.32 -5.71
CA VAL A 365 -20.69 2.97 -6.21
C VAL A 365 -19.21 2.59 -6.11
N ALA A 366 -18.33 3.54 -5.83
CA ALA A 366 -16.91 3.27 -5.63
C ALA A 366 -16.63 2.39 -4.39
N GLY A 367 -17.58 2.30 -3.46
CA GLY A 367 -17.51 1.42 -2.29
C GLY A 367 -18.21 0.08 -2.48
N GLU A 368 -18.77 -0.21 -3.66
CA GLU A 368 -19.51 -1.44 -3.91
C GLU A 368 -18.59 -2.51 -4.51
N ALA A 369 -18.35 -3.57 -3.76
CA ALA A 369 -17.68 -4.79 -4.20
C ALA A 369 -18.35 -6.00 -3.55
N ALA A 370 -18.17 -7.18 -4.14
CA ALA A 370 -18.55 -8.43 -3.51
C ALA A 370 -17.31 -9.11 -2.92
N HIS A 371 -17.41 -9.53 -1.67
CA HIS A 371 -16.34 -10.20 -0.95
C HIS A 371 -16.72 -11.63 -0.61
N LEU A 372 -15.92 -12.59 -1.10
CA LEU A 372 -16.12 -14.01 -0.92
C LEU A 372 -14.91 -14.62 -0.20
N ALA A 373 -15.09 -15.84 0.31
CA ALA A 373 -14.00 -16.60 0.89
C ALA A 373 -14.01 -18.04 0.35
N LEU A 374 -12.81 -18.65 0.22
CA LEU A 374 -12.68 -20.07 -0.05
C LEU A 374 -11.92 -20.73 1.09
N ALA A 375 -12.36 -21.94 1.45
CA ALA A 375 -11.74 -22.76 2.48
C ALA A 375 -11.63 -24.21 2.00
N PRO A 376 -10.79 -25.05 2.64
CA PRO A 376 -10.76 -26.47 2.35
C PRO A 376 -12.17 -27.08 2.48
N PRO A 377 -12.52 -28.06 1.62
CA PRO A 377 -13.78 -28.79 1.74
C PRO A 377 -13.90 -29.39 3.13
N LYS A 378 -15.08 -29.26 3.78
CA LYS A 378 -15.32 -29.88 5.09
C LYS A 378 -15.24 -31.40 4.94
N GLN A 379 -14.17 -32.01 5.42
CA GLN A 379 -14.12 -33.45 5.70
C GLN A 379 -14.74 -33.65 7.08
N GLY A 380 -15.77 -34.51 7.17
CA GLY A 380 -16.63 -34.66 8.34
C GLY A 380 -15.88 -34.57 9.68
N ASN A 381 -16.51 -34.04 10.70
CA ASN A 381 -16.19 -33.97 12.13
C ASN A 381 -14.70 -33.79 12.57
N GLU A 382 -13.82 -33.24 11.79
CA GLU A 382 -12.50 -32.86 12.29
C GLU A 382 -12.56 -31.47 12.91
N ALA A 383 -12.28 -31.44 14.22
CA ALA A 383 -12.04 -30.22 14.98
C ALA A 383 -10.88 -29.45 14.35
N ASP A 384 -11.07 -28.14 14.23
CA ASP A 384 -10.16 -27.13 13.75
C ASP A 384 -8.71 -27.39 14.23
N SER A 385 -7.88 -28.00 13.38
CA SER A 385 -6.47 -28.20 13.66
C SER A 385 -5.73 -26.86 13.48
N GLY A 386 -5.47 -26.19 14.57
CA GLY A 386 -4.98 -24.83 14.76
C GLY A 386 -3.66 -24.40 14.08
N THR A 387 -3.49 -24.65 12.79
CA THR A 387 -2.46 -23.98 11.95
C THR A 387 -3.17 -23.19 10.85
N ALA A 388 -3.90 -22.19 11.25
CA ALA A 388 -4.74 -21.43 10.35
C ALA A 388 -3.90 -20.40 9.58
N SER A 389 -3.58 -20.70 8.33
CA SER A 389 -3.49 -19.63 7.33
C SER A 389 -4.91 -19.03 7.19
N ALA A 390 -4.99 -17.70 7.01
CA ALA A 390 -6.28 -17.07 6.76
C ALA A 390 -6.93 -17.72 5.52
N PRO A 391 -8.28 -17.84 5.48
CA PRO A 391 -8.97 -18.32 4.29
C PRO A 391 -8.58 -17.50 3.06
N THR A 392 -8.57 -18.13 1.89
CA THR A 392 -8.44 -17.40 0.62
C THR A 392 -9.54 -16.37 0.53
N SER A 393 -9.19 -15.10 0.44
CA SER A 393 -10.14 -14.01 0.24
C SER A 393 -10.27 -13.65 -1.22
N VAL A 394 -11.48 -13.36 -1.67
CA VAL A 394 -11.80 -13.00 -3.05
C VAL A 394 -12.61 -11.71 -3.04
N SER A 395 -12.21 -10.75 -3.87
CA SER A 395 -12.98 -9.55 -4.14
C SER A 395 -13.37 -9.50 -5.61
N LEU A 396 -14.60 -9.09 -5.85
CA LEU A 396 -15.20 -8.92 -7.18
C LEU A 396 -15.55 -7.44 -7.36
N PHE A 397 -14.87 -6.78 -8.28
CA PHE A 397 -15.04 -5.37 -8.58
C PHE A 397 -15.77 -5.18 -9.90
N ASP A 398 -16.86 -4.43 -9.90
CA ASP A 398 -17.62 -4.16 -11.11
C ASP A 398 -16.89 -3.18 -12.05
N GLN A 399 -16.75 -3.60 -13.29
CA GLN A 399 -16.22 -2.79 -14.40
C GLN A 399 -17.27 -2.56 -15.48
N GLY A 400 -18.54 -2.60 -15.09
CA GLY A 400 -19.70 -2.51 -15.97
C GLY A 400 -20.19 -3.86 -16.46
N LEU A 401 -19.87 -4.26 -17.68
CA LEU A 401 -20.32 -5.55 -18.23
C LEU A 401 -19.51 -6.74 -17.70
N LEU A 402 -18.33 -6.49 -17.19
CA LEU A 402 -17.44 -7.50 -16.62
C LEU A 402 -17.05 -7.13 -15.21
N GLN A 403 -16.63 -8.14 -14.45
CA GLN A 403 -15.99 -7.96 -13.16
C GLN A 403 -14.52 -8.33 -13.24
N VAL A 404 -13.71 -7.66 -12.42
CA VAL A 404 -12.36 -8.09 -12.08
C VAL A 404 -12.44 -8.87 -10.76
N LEU A 405 -11.96 -10.08 -10.77
CA LEU A 405 -11.75 -10.90 -9.58
C LEU A 405 -10.29 -10.74 -9.14
N GLN A 406 -10.08 -10.47 -7.85
CA GLN A 406 -8.79 -10.61 -7.21
C GLN A 406 -8.90 -11.58 -6.04
N ALA A 407 -8.10 -12.65 -6.07
CA ALA A 407 -8.02 -13.61 -4.98
C ALA A 407 -6.65 -13.56 -4.30
N SER A 408 -6.64 -13.45 -2.98
CA SER A 408 -5.48 -13.71 -2.14
C SER A 408 -5.51 -15.17 -1.71
N ALA A 409 -4.98 -16.04 -2.57
CA ALA A 409 -4.93 -17.48 -2.33
C ALA A 409 -3.89 -17.82 -1.26
N THR A 410 -4.30 -18.59 -0.25
CA THR A 410 -3.49 -18.95 0.92
C THR A 410 -3.75 -20.38 1.35
N GLY A 411 -2.88 -20.94 2.20
CA GLY A 411 -3.05 -22.30 2.73
C GLY A 411 -2.88 -23.42 1.71
N LEU A 412 -2.19 -23.16 0.59
CA LEU A 412 -1.91 -24.09 -0.47
C LEU A 412 -0.49 -24.65 -0.33
N GLN A 413 -0.18 -25.74 -1.06
CA GLN A 413 1.18 -26.29 -1.09
C GLN A 413 2.13 -25.33 -1.83
N PRO A 414 3.34 -25.09 -1.32
CA PRO A 414 4.32 -24.21 -1.96
C PRO A 414 4.75 -24.70 -3.34
N LYS A 415 4.97 -23.74 -4.25
CA LYS A 415 5.53 -23.97 -5.59
C LYS A 415 4.78 -25.02 -6.42
N GLN A 416 3.44 -25.10 -6.24
CA GLN A 416 2.59 -25.99 -6.99
C GLN A 416 1.66 -25.23 -7.94
N PRO A 417 1.29 -25.84 -9.08
CA PRO A 417 0.31 -25.29 -9.99
C PRO A 417 -1.11 -25.49 -9.47
N TYR A 418 -1.95 -24.49 -9.68
CA TYR A 418 -3.36 -24.48 -9.32
C TYR A 418 -4.21 -23.81 -10.41
N LEU A 419 -5.49 -24.10 -10.36
CA LEU A 419 -6.51 -23.51 -11.21
C LEU A 419 -7.60 -22.89 -10.32
N LEU A 420 -7.88 -21.61 -10.51
CA LEU A 420 -9.10 -20.97 -10.05
C LEU A 420 -10.18 -21.25 -11.10
N ALA A 421 -11.32 -21.79 -10.70
CA ALA A 421 -12.40 -22.18 -11.61
C ALA A 421 -13.78 -21.91 -10.97
N LEU A 422 -14.80 -22.00 -11.83
CA LEU A 422 -16.21 -22.08 -11.42
C LEU A 422 -16.65 -23.54 -11.49
N ALA A 423 -17.35 -24.02 -10.46
CA ALA A 423 -17.97 -25.34 -10.37
C ALA A 423 -19.48 -25.24 -10.38
N GLU A 424 -20.16 -26.32 -10.80
CA GLU A 424 -21.63 -26.37 -10.82
C GLU A 424 -22.24 -26.53 -9.41
N GLN A 425 -21.54 -27.21 -8.52
CA GLN A 425 -22.03 -27.51 -7.17
C GLN A 425 -21.19 -26.81 -6.09
N PRO A 426 -21.76 -26.52 -4.91
CA PRO A 426 -21.06 -25.84 -3.82
C PRO A 426 -19.90 -26.67 -3.23
N ASP A 427 -19.91 -27.99 -3.37
CA ASP A 427 -18.80 -28.87 -3.00
C ASP A 427 -17.69 -28.92 -4.04
N GLY A 428 -17.88 -28.21 -5.16
CA GLY A 428 -16.96 -28.17 -6.29
C GLY A 428 -17.16 -29.26 -7.34
N SER A 429 -18.14 -30.15 -7.16
CA SER A 429 -18.43 -31.19 -8.13
C SER A 429 -19.13 -30.63 -9.39
N GLY A 430 -19.19 -31.49 -10.44
CA GLY A 430 -19.71 -31.12 -11.74
C GLY A 430 -18.67 -30.58 -12.71
N THR A 431 -19.13 -29.90 -13.75
CA THR A 431 -18.25 -29.32 -14.78
C THR A 431 -17.48 -28.11 -14.20
N LEU A 432 -16.19 -28.06 -14.49
CA LEU A 432 -15.31 -26.96 -14.10
C LEU A 432 -15.11 -25.99 -15.28
N GLU A 433 -15.35 -24.72 -15.04
CA GLU A 433 -15.07 -23.65 -15.98
C GLU A 433 -13.81 -22.88 -15.51
N PRO A 434 -12.68 -22.97 -16.23
CA PRO A 434 -11.43 -22.32 -15.85
C PRO A 434 -11.53 -20.79 -15.87
N LEU A 435 -11.05 -20.12 -14.82
CA LEU A 435 -10.91 -18.67 -14.76
C LEU A 435 -9.46 -18.22 -14.87
N ALA A 436 -8.57 -18.80 -14.06
CA ALA A 436 -7.14 -18.44 -14.06
C ALA A 436 -6.26 -19.60 -13.59
N SER A 437 -5.18 -19.86 -14.30
CA SER A 437 -4.11 -20.75 -13.84
C SER A 437 -3.06 -19.95 -13.09
N PHE A 438 -2.56 -20.50 -11.99
CA PHE A 438 -1.53 -19.84 -11.18
C PHE A 438 -0.59 -20.86 -10.54
N ALA A 439 0.55 -20.38 -10.06
CA ALA A 439 1.44 -21.15 -9.21
C ALA A 439 1.64 -20.42 -7.88
N THR A 440 1.71 -21.18 -6.81
CA THR A 440 2.01 -20.62 -5.49
C THR A 440 3.50 -20.31 -5.34
N ASN A 441 3.79 -19.31 -4.55
CA ASN A 441 5.14 -18.95 -4.12
C ASN A 441 5.68 -19.91 -3.05
N SER A 442 6.84 -19.63 -2.48
CA SER A 442 7.47 -20.48 -1.45
C SER A 442 6.68 -20.56 -0.13
N THR A 443 5.71 -19.68 0.08
CA THR A 443 4.85 -19.69 1.27
C THR A 443 3.49 -20.34 1.04
N GLY A 444 3.26 -20.95 -0.14
CA GLY A 444 1.98 -21.56 -0.49
C GLY A 444 0.86 -20.53 -0.75
N SER A 445 1.22 -19.32 -1.19
CA SER A 445 0.28 -18.24 -1.45
C SER A 445 0.45 -17.65 -2.86
N ALA A 446 -0.59 -16.96 -3.36
CA ALA A 446 -0.57 -16.22 -4.62
C ALA A 446 -1.61 -15.12 -4.64
N ILE A 447 -1.34 -14.04 -5.37
CA ILE A 447 -2.37 -13.11 -5.82
C ILE A 447 -2.82 -13.54 -7.22
N VAL A 448 -4.10 -13.79 -7.38
CA VAL A 448 -4.68 -14.34 -8.61
C VAL A 448 -5.73 -13.38 -9.13
N ASN A 449 -5.64 -13.00 -10.39
CA ASN A 449 -6.63 -12.15 -11.03
C ASN A 449 -7.36 -12.89 -12.16
N ALA A 450 -8.64 -12.62 -12.31
CA ALA A 450 -9.48 -13.10 -13.42
C ALA A 450 -10.46 -12.00 -13.85
N ILE A 451 -10.93 -12.09 -15.09
CA ILE A 451 -11.90 -11.16 -15.66
C ILE A 451 -13.03 -11.95 -16.29
N GLY A 452 -14.27 -11.54 -16.02
CA GLY A 452 -15.44 -12.19 -16.61
C GLY A 452 -16.75 -11.73 -15.95
N PRO A 453 -17.90 -12.28 -16.36
CA PRO A 453 -19.20 -12.02 -15.72
C PRO A 453 -19.35 -12.82 -14.43
N ILE A 454 -18.35 -12.75 -13.52
CA ILE A 454 -18.18 -13.68 -12.40
C ILE A 454 -19.22 -13.42 -11.30
N ARG A 455 -19.40 -12.18 -10.85
CA ARG A 455 -20.35 -11.83 -9.80
C ARG A 455 -21.77 -12.26 -10.13
N GLN A 456 -22.19 -12.03 -11.36
CA GLN A 456 -23.53 -12.35 -11.86
C GLN A 456 -23.80 -13.86 -11.82
N ILE A 457 -22.75 -14.70 -11.89
CA ILE A 457 -22.86 -16.15 -11.87
C ILE A 457 -22.79 -16.71 -10.44
N VAL A 458 -21.92 -16.14 -9.58
CA VAL A 458 -21.72 -16.66 -8.22
C VAL A 458 -22.76 -16.15 -7.22
N GLU A 459 -23.42 -15.02 -7.50
CA GLU A 459 -24.45 -14.42 -6.65
C GLU A 459 -25.90 -14.66 -7.12
N VAL A 460 -26.08 -15.30 -8.29
CA VAL A 460 -27.43 -15.54 -8.85
C VAL A 460 -28.26 -16.45 -7.93
N ARG A 461 -29.54 -16.13 -7.78
CA ARG A 461 -30.45 -16.88 -6.91
C ARG A 461 -31.01 -18.15 -7.56
N ALA A 462 -31.03 -18.23 -8.90
CA ALA A 462 -31.53 -19.40 -9.63
C ALA A 462 -30.50 -20.56 -9.54
N PRO A 463 -30.79 -21.69 -8.89
CA PRO A 463 -29.80 -22.75 -8.65
C PRO A 463 -29.13 -23.29 -9.91
N THR A 464 -29.88 -23.41 -11.01
CA THR A 464 -29.39 -23.95 -12.29
C THR A 464 -28.37 -23.03 -13.00
N MET A 465 -28.35 -21.73 -12.66
CA MET A 465 -27.46 -20.74 -13.25
C MET A 465 -26.29 -20.40 -12.32
N ARG A 466 -26.42 -20.72 -11.04
CA ARG A 466 -25.38 -20.41 -10.04
C ARG A 466 -24.13 -21.25 -10.27
N ARG A 467 -22.99 -20.64 -10.07
CA ARG A 467 -21.68 -21.29 -10.03
C ARG A 467 -20.96 -20.95 -8.72
N TYR A 468 -19.99 -21.76 -8.38
CA TYR A 468 -19.24 -21.63 -7.11
C TYR A 468 -17.75 -21.54 -7.42
N LEU A 469 -17.06 -20.62 -6.81
CA LEU A 469 -15.62 -20.49 -6.94
C LEU A 469 -14.93 -21.67 -6.23
N VAL A 470 -13.95 -22.24 -6.90
CA VAL A 470 -13.13 -23.33 -6.37
C VAL A 470 -11.66 -23.13 -6.75
N ILE A 471 -10.77 -23.64 -5.90
CA ILE A 471 -9.35 -23.85 -6.27
C ILE A 471 -9.11 -25.34 -6.42
N VAL A 472 -8.54 -25.69 -7.56
CA VAL A 472 -8.23 -27.06 -7.98
C VAL A 472 -6.73 -27.21 -8.08
N SER A 473 -6.15 -28.31 -7.59
CA SER A 473 -4.73 -28.60 -7.82
C SER A 473 -4.46 -28.94 -9.27
N GLY A 474 -3.25 -28.70 -9.75
CA GLY A 474 -2.86 -28.96 -11.14
C GLY A 474 -3.14 -27.81 -12.10
N SER A 475 -3.35 -28.10 -13.37
CA SER A 475 -3.55 -27.12 -14.44
C SER A 475 -4.90 -27.28 -15.13
N ALA A 476 -5.30 -26.32 -15.95
CA ALA A 476 -6.51 -26.41 -16.76
C ALA A 476 -6.52 -27.64 -17.71
N ALA A 477 -5.36 -28.06 -18.21
CA ALA A 477 -5.24 -29.24 -19.06
C ALA A 477 -5.27 -30.55 -18.26
N ARG A 478 -4.93 -30.52 -16.98
CA ARG A 478 -4.92 -31.69 -16.08
C ARG A 478 -5.35 -31.24 -14.68
N PRO A 479 -6.65 -31.01 -14.47
CA PRO A 479 -7.16 -30.67 -13.17
C PRO A 479 -7.06 -31.88 -12.23
N GLY A 480 -6.55 -31.63 -11.03
CA GLY A 480 -6.50 -32.60 -9.94
C GLY A 480 -7.67 -32.44 -8.98
N PRO A 481 -7.53 -32.84 -7.72
CA PRO A 481 -8.58 -32.68 -6.72
C PRO A 481 -8.83 -31.21 -6.37
N ILE A 482 -10.08 -30.93 -5.96
CA ILE A 482 -10.48 -29.64 -5.39
C ILE A 482 -9.84 -29.51 -4.01
N VAL A 483 -9.19 -28.36 -3.79
CA VAL A 483 -8.48 -28.07 -2.53
C VAL A 483 -9.13 -26.98 -1.71
N GLN A 484 -9.91 -26.11 -2.34
CA GLN A 484 -10.72 -25.10 -1.65
C GLN A 484 -12.04 -24.87 -2.40
N VAL A 485 -13.09 -24.62 -1.65
CA VAL A 485 -14.44 -24.32 -2.14
C VAL A 485 -14.94 -22.99 -1.56
N GLN A 486 -15.84 -22.32 -2.27
CA GLN A 486 -16.48 -21.11 -1.79
C GLN A 486 -17.27 -21.38 -0.49
N VAL A 487 -16.98 -20.57 0.51
CA VAL A 487 -17.73 -20.62 1.79
C VAL A 487 -19.07 -19.90 1.58
N PRO A 488 -20.18 -20.46 2.10
CA PRO A 488 -21.52 -19.85 2.02
C PRO A 488 -21.59 -18.45 2.63
#